data_8c251d1568d87361c0a55df14cf09564
#
_entry.id   8c251d1568d87361c0a55df14cf09564
#
_cell.length_a   1.000
_cell.length_b   1.000
_cell.length_c   1.000
_cell.angle_alpha   90.00
_cell.angle_beta   90.00
_cell.angle_gamma   90.00
#
_symmetry.space_group_name_H-M   'P 1'
#
loop_
_entity.id
_entity.type
_entity.pdbx_description
1 polymer ?
#
loop_
_entity_poly.entity_id
_entity_poly.type
_entity_poly.pdbx_seq_one_letter_code
_entity_poly.pdbx_strand_id
1 'polypeptide(L)'
;MSLRTAVAAPFREGGGTRMGESAFVVALSLDRDWFSPDQAKRLVDVAASEGLLRREDGTLEARFDPQETSVPDGFEPDESILRKRSTFERFLGALVEAGEDKQEAVAAINGLQSDLAVTIEAAAALYAHSRGIDVSDLAGTARREL
;
A
#
# COMPACT_ATOMS: atom_id res chain seq x y z
N MET A 1 -1.44 9.23 -1.98
CA MET A 1 -1.48 7.96 -2.73
C MET A 1 -2.91 7.50 -2.87
N SER A 2 -3.27 7.05 -4.05
CA SER A 2 -4.67 6.71 -4.38
C SER A 2 -5.26 5.63 -3.48
N LEU A 3 -4.50 4.59 -3.14
CA LEU A 3 -4.99 3.52 -2.28
C LEU A 3 -5.36 4.04 -0.88
N ARG A 4 -4.45 4.79 -0.26
CA ARG A 4 -4.70 5.36 1.07
C ARG A 4 -5.90 6.30 1.05
N THR A 5 -6.01 7.13 0.03
CA THR A 5 -7.13 8.06 -0.15
C THR A 5 -8.45 7.31 -0.27
N ALA A 6 -8.50 6.26 -1.11
CA ALA A 6 -9.70 5.45 -1.27
C ALA A 6 -10.10 4.76 0.03
N VAL A 7 -9.13 4.24 0.78
CA VAL A 7 -9.37 3.56 2.06
C VAL A 7 -9.85 4.57 3.12
N ALA A 8 -9.30 5.77 3.12
CA ALA A 8 -9.67 6.81 4.10
C ALA A 8 -11.11 7.28 3.97
N ALA A 9 -11.64 7.32 2.75
CA ALA A 9 -12.95 7.91 2.48
C ALA A 9 -14.09 7.34 3.33
N PRO A 10 -14.29 6.01 3.44
CA PRO A 10 -15.36 5.49 4.30
C PRO A 10 -15.16 5.82 5.79
N PHE A 11 -13.93 5.80 6.27
CA PHE A 11 -13.64 6.12 7.67
C PHE A 11 -13.88 7.61 7.96
N ARG A 12 -13.60 8.49 7.00
CA ARG A 12 -13.86 9.93 7.18
C ARG A 12 -15.35 10.20 7.32
N GLU A 13 -16.19 9.49 6.58
CA GLU A 13 -17.65 9.62 6.72
C GLU A 13 -18.14 9.13 8.06
N GLY A 14 -17.59 8.01 8.54
CA GLY A 14 -17.96 7.44 9.83
C GLY A 14 -17.37 8.16 11.04
N GLY A 15 -16.35 8.98 10.85
CA GLY A 15 -15.73 9.78 11.89
C GLY A 15 -14.82 9.02 12.86
N GLY A 16 -14.40 7.78 12.53
CA GLY A 16 -13.56 6.98 13.40
C GLY A 16 -12.50 6.20 12.63
N THR A 17 -11.84 5.28 13.34
CA THR A 17 -10.79 4.41 12.78
C THR A 17 -11.22 2.95 12.68
N ARG A 18 -12.45 2.64 13.08
CA ARG A 18 -13.03 1.29 13.01
C ARG A 18 -14.38 1.31 12.35
N MET A 19 -14.65 0.29 11.55
CA MET A 19 -15.98 0.07 10.97
C MET A 19 -16.12 -1.38 10.55
N GLY A 20 -17.35 -1.86 10.39
CA GLY A 20 -17.60 -3.20 9.90
C GLY A 20 -17.14 -3.35 8.46
N GLU A 21 -16.63 -4.54 8.11
CA GLU A 21 -16.19 -4.84 6.74
C GLU A 21 -17.36 -4.67 5.75
N SER A 22 -18.56 -5.13 6.12
CA SER A 22 -19.75 -4.98 5.27
C SER A 22 -20.09 -3.51 5.05
N ALA A 23 -20.01 -2.68 6.09
CA ALA A 23 -20.27 -1.25 5.97
C ALA A 23 -19.24 -0.57 5.08
N PHE A 24 -17.98 -0.97 5.18
CA PHE A 24 -16.90 -0.47 4.32
C PHE A 24 -17.16 -0.80 2.84
N VAL A 25 -17.52 -2.05 2.56
CA VAL A 25 -17.84 -2.50 1.19
C VAL A 25 -19.04 -1.73 0.64
N VAL A 26 -20.10 -1.55 1.43
CA VAL A 26 -21.29 -0.79 1.03
C VAL A 26 -20.92 0.66 0.73
N ALA A 27 -20.09 1.28 1.56
CA ALA A 27 -19.67 2.67 1.36
C ALA A 27 -18.96 2.85 0.00
N LEU A 28 -18.10 1.91 -0.38
CA LEU A 28 -17.39 1.98 -1.65
C LEU A 28 -18.24 1.61 -2.85
N SER A 29 -19.17 0.68 -2.70
CA SER A 29 -19.92 0.13 -3.84
C SER A 29 -21.27 0.84 -4.07
N LEU A 30 -22.02 1.12 -3.01
CA LEU A 30 -23.35 1.72 -3.12
C LEU A 30 -23.33 3.22 -2.90
N ASP A 31 -22.64 3.69 -1.87
CA ASP A 31 -22.66 5.12 -1.53
C ASP A 31 -21.81 5.95 -2.48
N ARG A 32 -20.64 5.46 -2.86
CA ARG A 32 -19.73 6.18 -3.74
C ARG A 32 -19.70 5.67 -5.18
N ASP A 33 -20.18 4.44 -5.38
CA ASP A 33 -20.21 3.81 -6.71
C ASP A 33 -18.85 3.80 -7.41
N TRP A 34 -17.78 3.66 -6.61
CA TRP A 34 -16.43 3.57 -7.14
C TRP A 34 -16.09 2.17 -7.62
N PHE A 35 -16.62 1.16 -6.93
CA PHE A 35 -16.28 -0.26 -7.16
C PHE A 35 -17.54 -1.12 -7.06
N SER A 36 -17.52 -2.28 -7.72
CA SER A 36 -18.49 -3.34 -7.43
C SER A 36 -18.22 -3.91 -6.03
N PRO A 37 -19.18 -4.63 -5.43
CA PRO A 37 -18.94 -5.27 -4.13
C PRO A 37 -17.72 -6.19 -4.13
N ASP A 38 -17.48 -6.95 -5.20
CA ASP A 38 -16.31 -7.82 -5.32
C ASP A 38 -15.02 -7.03 -5.40
N GLN A 39 -15.02 -5.93 -6.13
CA GLN A 39 -13.87 -5.03 -6.21
C GLN A 39 -13.58 -4.37 -4.86
N ALA A 40 -14.62 -3.97 -4.13
CA ALA A 40 -14.47 -3.38 -2.81
C ALA A 40 -13.86 -4.37 -1.81
N LYS A 41 -14.26 -5.65 -1.88
CA LYS A 41 -13.64 -6.72 -1.06
C LYS A 41 -12.18 -6.91 -1.42
N ARG A 42 -11.84 -6.85 -2.70
CA ARG A 42 -10.45 -6.92 -3.15
C ARG A 42 -9.63 -5.75 -2.63
N LEU A 43 -10.22 -4.55 -2.60
CA LEU A 43 -9.56 -3.38 -2.01
C LEU A 43 -9.20 -3.61 -0.55
N VAL A 44 -10.10 -4.22 0.22
CA VAL A 44 -9.84 -4.60 1.61
C VAL A 44 -8.63 -5.52 1.70
N ASP A 45 -8.58 -6.56 0.85
CA ASP A 45 -7.45 -7.49 0.82
C ASP A 45 -6.13 -6.79 0.50
N VAL A 46 -6.14 -5.93 -0.51
CA VAL A 46 -4.94 -5.16 -0.91
C VAL A 46 -4.50 -4.23 0.21
N ALA A 47 -5.44 -3.48 0.80
CA ALA A 47 -5.14 -2.54 1.88
C ALA A 47 -4.60 -3.27 3.12
N ALA A 48 -5.14 -4.44 3.44
CA ALA A 48 -4.65 -5.25 4.56
C ALA A 48 -3.22 -5.72 4.29
N SER A 49 -2.93 -6.15 3.07
CA SER A 49 -1.58 -6.60 2.70
C SER A 49 -0.56 -5.45 2.70
N GLU A 50 -1.00 -4.23 2.44
CA GLU A 50 -0.16 -3.01 2.46
C GLU A 50 0.01 -2.43 3.87
N GLY A 51 -0.67 -2.98 4.87
CA GLY A 51 -0.59 -2.48 6.23
C GLY A 51 -1.46 -1.27 6.52
N LEU A 52 -2.40 -0.93 5.64
CA LEU A 52 -3.32 0.20 5.84
C LEU A 52 -4.54 -0.19 6.67
N LEU A 53 -4.95 -1.44 6.61
CA LEU A 53 -6.10 -1.97 7.35
C LEU A 53 -5.72 -3.21 8.13
N ARG A 54 -6.39 -3.39 9.27
CA ARG A 54 -6.33 -4.61 10.06
C ARG A 54 -7.73 -5.21 10.13
N ARG A 55 -7.84 -6.49 9.79
CA ARG A 55 -9.07 -7.25 9.94
C ARG A 55 -9.12 -7.93 11.30
N GLU A 56 -10.26 -7.83 11.97
CA GLU A 56 -10.48 -8.53 13.23
C GLU A 56 -11.98 -8.78 13.41
N ASP A 57 -12.38 -10.04 13.34
CA ASP A 57 -13.77 -10.49 13.57
C ASP A 57 -14.81 -9.69 12.76
N GLY A 58 -14.55 -9.50 11.47
CA GLY A 58 -15.46 -8.78 10.58
C GLY A 58 -15.42 -7.26 10.72
N THR A 59 -14.50 -6.76 11.53
CA THR A 59 -14.27 -5.32 11.72
C THR A 59 -12.95 -4.92 11.05
N LEU A 60 -12.94 -3.76 10.42
CA LEU A 60 -11.74 -3.16 9.85
C LEU A 60 -11.27 -2.01 10.72
N GLU A 61 -9.96 -1.99 10.97
CA GLU A 61 -9.31 -0.90 11.71
C GLU A 61 -8.29 -0.23 10.79
N ALA A 62 -8.41 1.09 10.66
CA ALA A 62 -7.43 1.88 9.91
C ALA A 62 -6.12 1.94 10.69
N ARG A 63 -5.00 1.63 10.01
CA ARG A 63 -3.65 1.66 10.60
C ARG A 63 -2.95 3.00 10.34
N PHE A 64 -3.69 4.01 9.92
CA PHE A 64 -3.24 5.38 9.68
C PHE A 64 -4.35 6.32 10.16
N ASP A 65 -4.13 7.63 10.14
CA ASP A 65 -5.17 8.58 10.53
C ASP A 65 -6.01 8.96 9.30
N PRO A 66 -7.25 8.41 9.15
CA PRO A 66 -8.11 8.73 8.02
C PRO A 66 -8.53 10.20 7.99
N GLN A 67 -8.60 10.84 9.15
CA GLN A 67 -9.03 12.23 9.26
C GLN A 67 -7.96 13.20 8.75
N GLU A 68 -6.70 12.80 8.78
CA GLU A 68 -5.60 13.59 8.21
C GLU A 68 -5.40 13.35 6.71
N THR A 69 -6.03 12.32 6.16
CA THR A 69 -5.93 12.00 4.73
C THR A 69 -7.00 12.77 3.98
N SER A 70 -6.59 13.70 3.14
CA SER A 70 -7.53 14.48 2.33
C SER A 70 -8.08 13.65 1.18
N VAL A 71 -9.40 13.71 0.98
CA VAL A 71 -10.07 13.11 -0.18
C VAL A 71 -10.58 14.27 -1.04
N PRO A 72 -9.93 14.56 -2.18
CA PRO A 72 -10.35 15.67 -3.04
C PRO A 72 -11.76 15.49 -3.58
N ASP A 73 -12.46 16.59 -3.78
CA ASP A 73 -13.76 16.55 -4.46
C ASP A 73 -13.55 16.01 -5.87
N GLY A 74 -14.45 15.11 -6.28
CA GLY A 74 -14.35 14.47 -7.60
C GLY A 74 -13.30 13.38 -7.69
N PHE A 75 -12.67 12.97 -6.56
CA PHE A 75 -11.72 11.87 -6.54
C PHE A 75 -12.41 10.58 -6.96
N GLU A 76 -11.84 9.90 -7.95
CA GLU A 76 -12.27 8.59 -8.39
C GLU A 76 -11.03 7.69 -8.46
N PRO A 77 -10.98 6.61 -7.65
CA PRO A 77 -9.82 5.72 -7.69
C PRO A 77 -9.79 4.91 -8.97
N ASP A 78 -8.58 4.63 -9.44
CA ASP A 78 -8.34 3.78 -10.60
C ASP A 78 -8.37 2.31 -10.16
N GLU A 79 -8.84 1.42 -11.04
CA GLU A 79 -8.84 -0.02 -10.78
C GLU A 79 -7.43 -0.58 -10.52
N SER A 80 -6.39 0.10 -10.97
CA SER A 80 -5.00 -0.30 -10.72
C SER A 80 -4.66 -0.42 -9.24
N ILE A 81 -5.37 0.30 -8.36
CA ILE A 81 -5.14 0.21 -6.91
C ILE A 81 -5.59 -1.12 -6.32
N LEU A 82 -6.37 -1.92 -7.07
CA LEU A 82 -6.82 -3.24 -6.64
C LEU A 82 -5.75 -4.31 -6.83
N ARG A 83 -4.65 -3.98 -7.49
CA ARG A 83 -3.55 -4.91 -7.71
C ARG A 83 -2.59 -4.88 -6.52
N LYS A 84 -2.26 -6.05 -5.99
CA LYS A 84 -1.21 -6.16 -4.98
C LYS A 84 0.12 -5.80 -5.60
N ARG A 85 0.86 -4.92 -4.93
CA ARG A 85 2.21 -4.57 -5.36
C ARG A 85 3.16 -5.71 -5.02
N SER A 86 4.13 -5.97 -5.89
CA SER A 86 5.22 -6.90 -5.59
C SER A 86 6.09 -6.35 -4.45
N THR A 87 6.87 -7.21 -3.82
CA THR A 87 7.82 -6.77 -2.79
C THR A 87 8.78 -5.72 -3.33
N PHE A 88 9.26 -5.90 -4.56
CA PHE A 88 10.13 -4.92 -5.21
C PHE A 88 9.44 -3.55 -5.38
N GLU A 89 8.19 -3.52 -5.84
CA GLU A 89 7.44 -2.28 -5.98
C GLU A 89 7.25 -1.58 -4.64
N ARG A 90 7.08 -2.34 -3.57
CA ARG A 90 6.96 -1.80 -2.21
C ARG A 90 8.27 -1.17 -1.74
N PHE A 91 9.42 -1.79 -2.05
CA PHE A 91 10.73 -1.17 -1.80
C PHE A 91 10.88 0.14 -2.55
N LEU A 92 10.51 0.15 -3.83
CA LEU A 92 10.57 1.39 -4.63
C LEU A 92 9.70 2.49 -4.04
N GLY A 93 8.48 2.15 -3.60
CA GLY A 93 7.60 3.11 -2.96
C GLY A 93 8.21 3.72 -1.70
N ALA A 94 8.82 2.90 -0.85
CA ALA A 94 9.49 3.36 0.36
C ALA A 94 10.66 4.29 0.04
N LEU A 95 11.44 3.96 -0.99
CA LEU A 95 12.58 4.77 -1.42
C LEU A 95 12.12 6.15 -1.94
N VAL A 96 11.07 6.17 -2.75
CA VAL A 96 10.51 7.41 -3.30
C VAL A 96 9.94 8.27 -2.17
N GLU A 97 9.24 7.68 -1.21
CA GLU A 97 8.71 8.42 -0.06
C GLU A 97 9.83 9.02 0.81
N ALA A 98 10.98 8.38 0.83
CA ALA A 98 12.16 8.88 1.56
C ALA A 98 12.93 9.95 0.78
N GLY A 99 12.48 10.33 -0.42
CA GLY A 99 13.07 11.38 -1.23
C GLY A 99 13.99 10.91 -2.35
N GLU A 100 14.09 9.60 -2.59
CA GLU A 100 14.92 9.08 -3.66
C GLU A 100 14.23 9.24 -5.03
N ASP A 101 15.03 9.47 -6.08
CA ASP A 101 14.53 9.48 -7.45
C ASP A 101 14.24 8.05 -7.89
N LYS A 102 13.05 7.80 -8.42
CA LYS A 102 12.62 6.46 -8.82
C LYS A 102 13.53 5.85 -9.89
N GLN A 103 13.88 6.63 -10.92
CA GLN A 103 14.70 6.14 -12.02
C GLN A 103 16.12 5.81 -11.56
N GLU A 104 16.71 6.68 -10.72
CA GLU A 104 18.04 6.44 -10.16
C GLU A 104 18.04 5.21 -9.24
N ALA A 105 17.01 5.06 -8.42
CA ALA A 105 16.88 3.90 -7.53
C ALA A 105 16.79 2.59 -8.33
N VAL A 106 15.95 2.56 -9.37
CA VAL A 106 15.80 1.38 -10.23
C VAL A 106 17.14 1.02 -10.89
N ALA A 107 17.85 2.00 -11.45
CA ALA A 107 19.14 1.78 -12.10
C ALA A 107 20.18 1.24 -11.12
N ALA A 108 20.26 1.83 -9.92
CA ALA A 108 21.20 1.40 -8.88
C ALA A 108 20.90 -0.03 -8.40
N ILE A 109 19.61 -0.34 -8.19
CA ILE A 109 19.20 -1.68 -7.74
C ILE A 109 19.52 -2.73 -8.81
N ASN A 110 19.24 -2.43 -10.09
CA ASN A 110 19.59 -3.33 -11.19
C ASN A 110 21.10 -3.57 -11.28
N GLY A 111 21.90 -2.53 -11.05
CA GLY A 111 23.36 -2.66 -11.01
C GLY A 111 23.82 -3.57 -9.87
N LEU A 112 23.27 -3.39 -8.67
CA LEU A 112 23.57 -4.24 -7.53
C LEU A 112 23.17 -5.70 -7.77
N GLN A 113 22.02 -5.92 -8.38
CA GLN A 113 21.55 -7.26 -8.69
C GLN A 113 22.56 -7.99 -9.62
N SER A 114 23.01 -7.30 -10.66
CA SER A 114 23.98 -7.87 -11.61
C SER A 114 25.34 -8.12 -10.95
N ASP A 115 25.84 -7.14 -10.21
CA ASP A 115 27.18 -7.21 -9.62
C ASP A 115 27.30 -8.27 -8.52
N LEU A 116 26.24 -8.43 -7.73
CA LEU A 116 26.24 -9.32 -6.56
C LEU A 116 25.56 -10.67 -6.85
N ALA A 117 24.93 -10.83 -8.01
CA ALA A 117 24.18 -12.03 -8.38
C ALA A 117 23.13 -12.42 -7.33
N VAL A 118 22.40 -11.43 -6.82
CA VAL A 118 21.33 -11.61 -5.82
C VAL A 118 19.97 -11.40 -6.46
N THR A 119 18.88 -11.65 -5.68
CA THR A 119 17.54 -11.32 -6.14
C THR A 119 17.35 -9.81 -6.22
N ILE A 120 16.36 -9.36 -7.01
CA ILE A 120 16.08 -7.93 -7.14
C ILE A 120 15.62 -7.34 -5.78
N GLU A 121 14.90 -8.13 -4.99
CA GLU A 121 14.44 -7.72 -3.65
C GLU A 121 15.62 -7.57 -2.69
N ALA A 122 16.58 -8.48 -2.73
CA ALA A 122 17.79 -8.38 -1.91
C ALA A 122 18.62 -7.15 -2.31
N ALA A 123 18.74 -6.88 -3.62
CA ALA A 123 19.42 -5.69 -4.11
C ALA A 123 18.72 -4.41 -3.64
N ALA A 124 17.38 -4.39 -3.67
CA ALA A 124 16.60 -3.26 -3.20
C ALA A 124 16.82 -3.02 -1.68
N ALA A 125 16.86 -4.09 -0.88
CA ALA A 125 17.12 -3.99 0.55
C ALA A 125 18.52 -3.44 0.83
N LEU A 126 19.54 -3.89 0.10
CA LEU A 126 20.90 -3.39 0.21
C LEU A 126 20.99 -1.91 -0.16
N TYR A 127 20.33 -1.51 -1.23
CA TYR A 127 20.31 -0.12 -1.66
C TYR A 127 19.67 0.76 -0.58
N ALA A 128 18.51 0.37 -0.07
CA ALA A 128 17.83 1.10 0.98
C ALA A 128 18.70 1.22 2.23
N HIS A 129 19.34 0.14 2.64
CA HIS A 129 20.25 0.14 3.79
C HIS A 129 21.41 1.12 3.57
N SER A 130 22.02 1.10 2.39
CA SER A 130 23.14 2.00 2.06
C SER A 130 22.74 3.47 2.10
N ARG A 131 21.45 3.78 1.91
CA ARG A 131 20.91 5.14 1.96
C ARG A 131 20.36 5.51 3.33
N GLY A 132 20.47 4.63 4.33
CA GLY A 132 19.96 4.87 5.67
C GLY A 132 18.45 4.82 5.80
N ILE A 133 17.77 4.16 4.88
CA ILE A 133 16.30 4.07 4.84
C ILE A 133 15.87 2.78 5.53
N ASP A 134 14.94 2.88 6.49
CA ASP A 134 14.43 1.72 7.21
C ASP A 134 13.37 0.99 6.39
N VAL A 135 13.71 -0.23 5.96
CA VAL A 135 12.81 -1.12 5.24
C VAL A 135 12.80 -2.52 5.88
N SER A 136 13.00 -2.59 7.19
CA SER A 136 13.15 -3.87 7.91
C SER A 136 11.97 -4.81 7.71
N ASP A 137 10.74 -4.30 7.67
CA ASP A 137 9.54 -5.11 7.43
C ASP A 137 9.55 -5.72 6.02
N LEU A 138 9.94 -4.93 5.02
CA LEU A 138 10.03 -5.39 3.63
C LEU A 138 11.16 -6.37 3.44
N ALA A 139 12.29 -6.15 4.10
CA ALA A 139 13.42 -7.08 4.07
C ALA A 139 13.04 -8.43 4.66
N GLY A 140 12.26 -8.44 5.74
CA GLY A 140 11.71 -9.65 6.33
C GLY A 140 10.78 -10.40 5.36
N THR A 141 9.92 -9.67 4.64
CA THR A 141 9.05 -10.23 3.61
C THR A 141 9.87 -10.86 2.47
N ALA A 142 10.88 -10.15 1.99
CA ALA A 142 11.75 -10.64 0.92
C ALA A 142 12.45 -11.95 1.32
N ARG A 143 12.93 -12.04 2.56
CA ARG A 143 13.55 -13.28 3.07
C ARG A 143 12.57 -14.45 3.10
N ARG A 144 11.31 -14.21 3.44
CA ARG A 144 10.28 -15.26 3.46
C ARG A 144 9.92 -15.74 2.05
N GLU A 145 10.09 -14.91 1.05
CA GLU A 145 9.81 -15.25 -0.35
C GLU A 145 10.95 -16.03 -1.02
N LEU A 146 12.10 -16.11 -0.38
CA LEU A 146 13.22 -16.91 -0.84
C LEU A 146 12.96 -18.39 -0.51
#